data_bf4d5ab130d4925c3209b13a3aeaf2d9
#
_entry.id   bf4d5ab130d4925c3209b13a3aeaf2d9
#
_cell.length_a   1.000
_cell.length_b   1.000
_cell.length_c   1.000
_cell.angle_alpha   90.00
_cell.angle_beta   90.00
_cell.angle_gamma   90.00
#
_symmetry.space_group_name_H-M   'P 1'
#
loop_
_entity.id
_entity.type
_entity.pdbx_description
1 polymer ?
#
loop_
_entity_poly.entity_id
_entity_poly.type
_entity_poly.pdbx_seq_one_letter_code
_entity_poly.pdbx_strand_id
1 'polypeptide(L)'
;MELIKTLVVVAVPTLARIALGASPGNAPQLPITGARIVNVATEPQLQTALVNLQSGDTLLLADGTYNLTGSLHINGRNDVTVRGAAGSTNVVLAGKGMDNSSYGSVPFGIWSNGTNTTIAHLTIRDTWDNEIIFNPGAQSPRVYCVRLINAGSQFIKSNPTDATNGIGVNNGVVEYCWFEYTGSPPGDHGAGVGYFNGISAHAAQNWVVRGNLFKNLHNPDGTTYPWNPAVLFWRHSANTITEQNTFINVDRAVAYGLDNTTPYFDHAGGVIRNNFVYLAPGLLSAGRKASSDGSLIAWNSPGTQIDHNTVLLNSNEFYAVEFRFSTTTNGTARNNLADAPFHLRDSAGATQSGNLLTAVPGMFVNPAAADLHLQASATNAIDKAATLGTVTNDFDGDPRPRGASSDIGADEFTTNAPPRITDFRLSGTNCLISFTTFPGVCYDVQRANEAVGAAWSVVAGNLPGTGGVVQHTDTNAAGRARRFYLVRLSL
;
A
#
# COMPACT_ATOMS: atom_id res chain seq x y z
N MET A 1 2.57 -43.74 30.59
CA MET A 1 3.29 -42.52 30.18
C MET A 1 2.48 -41.92 29.05
N GLU A 2 1.46 -41.10 29.43
CA GLU A 2 0.55 -40.46 28.47
C GLU A 2 1.27 -39.32 27.76
N LEU A 3 1.48 -39.46 26.47
CA LEU A 3 1.91 -38.36 25.64
C LEU A 3 0.73 -37.37 25.52
N ILE A 4 0.81 -36.27 26.22
CA ILE A 4 -0.05 -35.10 25.98
C ILE A 4 0.22 -34.58 24.57
N LYS A 5 -0.64 -34.93 23.61
CA LYS A 5 -0.63 -34.37 22.28
C LYS A 5 -1.24 -32.97 22.35
N THR A 6 -0.43 -31.96 22.46
CA THR A 6 -0.90 -30.57 22.39
C THR A 6 -1.29 -30.24 20.95
N LEU A 7 -2.60 -30.27 20.69
CA LEU A 7 -3.17 -29.78 19.45
C LEU A 7 -3.22 -28.24 19.53
N VAL A 8 -2.30 -27.55 18.90
CA VAL A 8 -2.36 -26.09 18.77
C VAL A 8 -3.31 -25.77 17.63
N VAL A 9 -4.57 -25.49 17.97
CA VAL A 9 -5.48 -24.80 17.07
C VAL A 9 -4.98 -23.35 17.00
N VAL A 10 -4.23 -23.00 15.98
CA VAL A 10 -4.15 -21.61 15.55
C VAL A 10 -5.49 -21.35 14.85
N ALA A 11 -6.54 -21.06 15.63
CA ALA A 11 -7.50 -20.12 15.16
C ALA A 11 -6.64 -18.88 14.88
N VAL A 12 -6.33 -18.62 13.59
CA VAL A 12 -6.04 -17.26 13.18
C VAL A 12 -7.26 -16.51 13.70
N PRO A 13 -7.14 -15.63 14.74
CA PRO A 13 -8.25 -14.77 15.06
C PRO A 13 -8.66 -14.23 13.70
N THR A 14 -9.93 -14.08 13.45
CA THR A 14 -10.41 -13.08 12.52
C THR A 14 -9.75 -11.79 13.04
N LEU A 15 -8.51 -11.57 12.65
CA LEU A 15 -7.98 -10.25 12.52
C LEU A 15 -9.09 -9.61 11.75
N ALA A 16 -9.83 -8.68 12.41
CA ALA A 16 -10.59 -7.72 11.68
C ALA A 16 -9.70 -7.47 10.48
N ARG A 17 -10.16 -7.81 9.26
CA ARG A 17 -9.43 -7.42 8.07
C ARG A 17 -9.33 -5.93 8.24
N ILE A 18 -8.23 -5.45 8.82
CA ILE A 18 -7.78 -4.15 8.47
C ILE A 18 -7.72 -4.29 6.98
N ALA A 19 -8.27 -3.36 6.23
CA ALA A 19 -8.07 -3.31 4.79
C ALA A 19 -6.56 -3.20 4.56
N LEU A 20 -5.89 -4.32 4.76
CA LEU A 20 -4.46 -4.48 4.60
C LEU A 20 -4.26 -4.82 3.14
N GLY A 21 -4.54 -3.84 2.28
CA GLY A 21 -4.03 -3.88 0.93
C GLY A 21 -2.52 -4.10 0.93
N ALA A 22 -1.84 -3.73 2.00
CA ALA A 22 -0.42 -3.95 2.13
C ALA A 22 -0.02 -4.29 3.56
N SER A 23 0.48 -5.48 3.73
CA SER A 23 1.33 -5.85 4.85
C SER A 23 2.55 -6.54 4.28
N PRO A 24 3.77 -6.25 4.74
CA PRO A 24 4.96 -7.00 4.35
C PRO A 24 4.78 -8.53 4.45
N GLY A 25 3.89 -8.99 5.32
CA GLY A 25 3.57 -10.41 5.49
C GLY A 25 2.65 -11.02 4.43
N ASN A 26 1.94 -10.22 3.64
CA ASN A 26 0.95 -10.70 2.64
C ASN A 26 1.46 -10.62 1.21
N ALA A 27 2.61 -9.98 0.98
CA ALA A 27 3.16 -9.83 -0.35
C ALA A 27 3.68 -11.17 -0.90
N PRO A 28 3.58 -11.41 -2.22
CA PRO A 28 4.25 -12.52 -2.87
C PRO A 28 5.74 -12.55 -2.53
N GLN A 29 6.31 -13.73 -2.41
CA GLN A 29 7.73 -13.84 -2.07
C GLN A 29 8.60 -13.31 -3.23
N LEU A 30 9.49 -12.37 -2.90
CA LEU A 30 10.52 -11.91 -3.83
C LEU A 30 11.74 -12.84 -3.71
N PRO A 31 12.13 -13.59 -4.74
CA PRO A 31 13.28 -14.48 -4.70
C PRO A 31 14.59 -13.73 -4.34
N ILE A 32 15.49 -14.41 -3.63
CA ILE A 32 16.83 -13.89 -3.39
C ILE A 32 17.69 -14.26 -4.60
N THR A 33 18.01 -13.24 -5.40
CA THR A 33 18.81 -13.38 -6.62
C THR A 33 19.91 -12.32 -6.63
N GLY A 34 20.93 -12.48 -7.44
CA GLY A 34 22.03 -11.51 -7.60
C GLY A 34 23.27 -12.20 -8.16
N ALA A 35 24.12 -11.44 -8.81
CA ALA A 35 25.40 -11.95 -9.31
C ALA A 35 26.31 -12.38 -8.14
N ARG A 36 26.24 -11.66 -7.03
CA ARG A 36 26.92 -11.95 -5.77
C ARG A 36 25.97 -11.67 -4.61
N ILE A 37 25.86 -12.60 -3.66
CA ILE A 37 25.12 -12.41 -2.42
C ILE A 37 26.11 -12.13 -1.30
N VAL A 38 26.01 -10.93 -0.72
CA VAL A 38 26.84 -10.47 0.39
C VAL A 38 26.02 -10.52 1.67
N ASN A 39 26.32 -11.47 2.56
CA ASN A 39 25.64 -11.57 3.85
C ASN A 39 26.18 -10.52 4.81
N VAL A 40 25.28 -9.80 5.47
CA VAL A 40 25.56 -8.69 6.38
C VAL A 40 24.81 -8.92 7.69
N ALA A 41 25.49 -8.90 8.83
CA ALA A 41 24.89 -9.15 10.14
C ALA A 41 25.06 -7.98 11.12
N THR A 42 25.89 -6.98 10.80
CA THR A 42 26.12 -5.81 11.65
C THR A 42 26.22 -4.53 10.84
N GLU A 43 25.99 -3.39 11.48
CA GLU A 43 26.09 -2.08 10.80
C GLU A 43 27.50 -1.80 10.24
N PRO A 44 28.61 -2.06 10.93
CA PRO A 44 29.95 -1.89 10.34
C PRO A 44 30.19 -2.78 9.11
N GLN A 45 29.63 -4.01 9.09
CA GLN A 45 29.70 -4.86 7.90
C GLN A 45 28.87 -4.27 6.75
N LEU A 46 27.70 -3.65 7.04
CA LEU A 46 26.89 -2.99 6.05
C LEU A 46 27.64 -1.82 5.40
N GLN A 47 28.24 -0.94 6.18
CA GLN A 47 29.06 0.17 5.67
C GLN A 47 30.25 -0.35 4.83
N THR A 48 30.91 -1.41 5.28
CA THR A 48 32.02 -2.04 4.54
C THR A 48 31.53 -2.66 3.22
N ALA A 49 30.36 -3.30 3.23
CA ALA A 49 29.77 -3.89 2.03
C ALA A 49 29.41 -2.82 0.98
N LEU A 50 28.94 -1.65 1.40
CA LEU A 50 28.64 -0.52 0.51
C LEU A 50 29.90 0.08 -0.13
N VAL A 51 31.01 0.17 0.60
CA VAL A 51 32.30 0.61 0.04
C VAL A 51 32.77 -0.33 -1.07
N ASN A 52 32.55 -1.65 -0.90
CA ASN A 52 32.96 -2.69 -1.84
C ASN A 52 31.84 -3.13 -2.80
N LEU A 53 30.76 -2.34 -2.91
CA LEU A 53 29.58 -2.67 -3.69
C LEU A 53 29.89 -2.76 -5.20
N GLN A 54 29.36 -3.80 -5.84
CA GLN A 54 29.43 -4.00 -7.30
C GLN A 54 28.04 -4.04 -7.90
N SER A 55 27.94 -3.75 -9.18
CA SER A 55 26.70 -3.94 -9.90
C SER A 55 26.29 -5.42 -9.88
N GLY A 56 25.00 -5.67 -9.68
CA GLY A 56 24.44 -7.02 -9.55
C GLY A 56 24.52 -7.62 -8.13
N ASP A 57 25.05 -6.90 -7.15
CA ASP A 57 25.14 -7.39 -5.76
C ASP A 57 23.76 -7.42 -5.07
N THR A 58 23.56 -8.44 -4.26
CA THR A 58 22.52 -8.47 -3.23
C THR A 58 23.14 -8.43 -1.85
N LEU A 59 22.90 -7.34 -1.12
CA LEU A 59 23.21 -7.24 0.31
C LEU A 59 22.06 -7.90 1.08
N LEU A 60 22.32 -9.10 1.61
CA LEU A 60 21.35 -9.87 2.39
C LEU A 60 21.59 -9.61 3.89
N LEU A 61 20.70 -8.84 4.50
CA LEU A 61 20.81 -8.42 5.88
C LEU A 61 20.17 -9.46 6.80
N ALA A 62 20.91 -9.86 7.84
CA ALA A 62 20.37 -10.68 8.93
C ALA A 62 19.40 -9.87 9.80
N ASP A 63 18.49 -10.56 10.47
CA ASP A 63 17.60 -9.94 11.45
C ASP A 63 18.37 -9.18 12.51
N GLY A 64 17.96 -7.98 12.84
CA GLY A 64 18.58 -7.10 13.82
C GLY A 64 18.40 -5.63 13.52
N THR A 65 18.79 -4.78 14.47
CA THR A 65 18.79 -3.33 14.30
C THR A 65 20.17 -2.83 13.93
N TYR A 66 20.25 -2.16 12.79
CA TYR A 66 21.43 -1.47 12.28
C TYR A 66 21.27 0.02 12.60
N ASN A 67 21.89 0.47 13.71
CA ASN A 67 21.92 1.89 14.07
C ASN A 67 22.94 2.59 13.15
N LEU A 68 22.44 3.33 12.16
CA LEU A 68 23.25 3.87 11.09
C LEU A 68 24.29 4.87 11.60
N THR A 69 25.54 4.70 11.17
CA THR A 69 26.63 5.65 11.39
C THR A 69 26.88 6.56 10.20
N GLY A 70 26.39 6.18 9.03
CA GLY A 70 26.35 6.96 7.78
C GLY A 70 25.15 6.55 6.95
N SER A 71 24.64 7.44 6.10
CA SER A 71 23.63 7.11 5.10
C SER A 71 24.17 6.03 4.14
N LEU A 72 23.28 5.16 3.68
CA LEU A 72 23.65 4.04 2.81
C LEU A 72 23.66 4.50 1.35
N HIS A 73 24.83 4.69 0.77
CA HIS A 73 25.00 5.22 -0.59
C HIS A 73 25.24 4.13 -1.64
N ILE A 74 24.32 4.01 -2.61
CA ILE A 74 24.45 3.15 -3.80
C ILE A 74 24.88 4.03 -4.97
N ASN A 75 26.18 4.32 -5.04
CA ASN A 75 26.75 5.27 -6.01
C ASN A 75 27.04 4.60 -7.36
N GLY A 76 26.23 4.88 -8.40
CA GLY A 76 26.48 4.45 -9.77
C GLY A 76 26.56 2.94 -9.97
N ARG A 77 26.01 2.16 -9.03
CA ARG A 77 25.94 0.69 -9.12
C ARG A 77 24.54 0.29 -9.57
N ASN A 78 24.47 -0.51 -10.62
CA ASN A 78 23.22 -0.98 -11.21
C ASN A 78 22.87 -2.39 -10.71
N ASP A 79 21.57 -2.73 -10.79
CA ASP A 79 21.07 -4.04 -10.44
C ASP A 79 21.38 -4.47 -8.97
N VAL A 80 21.45 -3.49 -8.07
CA VAL A 80 21.75 -3.71 -6.66
C VAL A 80 20.48 -3.97 -5.88
N THR A 81 20.53 -4.98 -5.00
CA THR A 81 19.45 -5.26 -4.04
C THR A 81 19.95 -5.10 -2.61
N VAL A 82 19.24 -4.33 -1.79
CA VAL A 82 19.44 -4.26 -0.33
C VAL A 82 18.19 -4.82 0.34
N ARG A 83 18.30 -5.94 1.07
CA ARG A 83 17.13 -6.62 1.58
C ARG A 83 17.36 -7.47 2.82
N GLY A 84 16.31 -7.69 3.59
CA GLY A 84 16.20 -8.81 4.53
C GLY A 84 15.81 -10.11 3.84
N ALA A 85 15.73 -11.20 4.59
CA ALA A 85 15.11 -12.43 4.14
C ALA A 85 13.61 -12.21 3.85
N ALA A 86 13.01 -13.05 2.99
CA ALA A 86 11.60 -12.89 2.62
C ALA A 86 10.68 -12.96 3.85
N GLY A 87 9.77 -11.98 3.95
CA GLY A 87 8.83 -11.86 5.07
C GLY A 87 9.43 -11.31 6.36
N SER A 88 10.71 -10.90 6.37
CA SER A 88 11.31 -10.30 7.55
C SER A 88 10.80 -8.87 7.78
N THR A 89 10.27 -8.60 8.98
CA THR A 89 10.06 -7.26 9.53
C THR A 89 11.12 -6.93 10.58
N ASN A 90 12.09 -7.82 10.78
CA ASN A 90 13.05 -7.79 11.88
C ASN A 90 14.38 -7.12 11.49
N VAL A 91 14.60 -6.88 10.19
CA VAL A 91 15.73 -6.06 9.74
C VAL A 91 15.34 -4.59 9.86
N VAL A 92 16.01 -3.84 10.72
CA VAL A 92 15.71 -2.44 10.98
C VAL A 92 16.93 -1.58 10.72
N LEU A 93 16.84 -0.67 9.75
CA LEU A 93 17.79 0.42 9.53
C LEU A 93 17.31 1.63 10.30
N ALA A 94 17.97 1.97 11.40
CA ALA A 94 17.57 3.06 12.28
C ALA A 94 18.47 4.30 12.07
N GLY A 95 17.82 5.42 11.70
CA GLY A 95 18.44 6.75 11.72
C GLY A 95 18.68 7.24 13.15
N LYS A 96 18.85 8.53 13.32
CA LYS A 96 19.14 9.16 14.63
C LYS A 96 17.99 9.95 15.22
N GLY A 97 16.80 9.85 14.64
CA GLY A 97 15.61 10.60 15.02
C GLY A 97 15.23 11.64 13.97
N MET A 98 13.95 11.68 13.61
CA MET A 98 13.45 12.58 12.57
C MET A 98 13.58 14.06 12.92
N ASP A 99 13.60 14.43 14.21
CA ASP A 99 13.76 15.80 14.69
C ASP A 99 15.14 16.05 15.37
N ASN A 100 16.07 15.12 15.23
CA ASN A 100 17.39 15.24 15.83
C ASN A 100 18.36 15.96 14.89
N SER A 101 18.57 17.25 15.08
CA SER A 101 19.52 18.04 14.29
C SER A 101 20.99 17.60 14.41
N SER A 102 21.31 16.71 15.36
CA SER A 102 22.64 16.09 15.51
C SER A 102 22.76 14.78 14.71
N TYR A 103 22.11 14.67 13.57
CA TYR A 103 22.10 13.50 12.70
C TYR A 103 23.49 13.15 12.11
N GLY A 104 24.43 14.11 12.06
CA GLY A 104 25.79 13.88 11.57
C GLY A 104 25.82 13.39 10.11
N SER A 105 26.37 12.20 9.90
CA SER A 105 26.46 11.59 8.55
C SER A 105 25.24 10.76 8.16
N VAL A 106 24.10 10.88 8.87
CA VAL A 106 22.88 10.10 8.63
C VAL A 106 21.68 11.03 8.37
N PRO A 107 21.74 11.94 7.37
CA PRO A 107 20.53 12.66 6.97
C PRO A 107 19.50 11.74 6.33
N PHE A 108 19.92 10.73 5.58
CA PHE A 108 19.06 9.79 4.83
C PHE A 108 19.22 8.36 5.35
N GLY A 109 18.24 7.51 5.01
CA GLY A 109 18.40 6.07 5.12
C GLY A 109 19.23 5.52 3.94
N ILE A 110 18.59 5.35 2.77
CA ILE A 110 19.22 4.84 1.55
C ILE A 110 19.19 5.92 0.45
N TRP A 111 20.34 6.16 -0.13
CA TRP A 111 20.53 7.05 -1.27
C TRP A 111 20.98 6.24 -2.49
N SER A 112 20.33 6.41 -3.65
CA SER A 112 20.73 5.71 -4.87
C SER A 112 20.64 6.62 -6.11
N ASN A 113 21.61 6.46 -7.02
CA ASN A 113 21.56 6.93 -8.39
C ASN A 113 21.82 5.80 -9.40
N GLY A 114 21.73 4.55 -8.97
CA GLY A 114 21.87 3.37 -9.83
C GLY A 114 20.55 2.97 -10.51
N THR A 115 20.66 2.31 -11.65
CA THR A 115 19.54 1.70 -12.36
C THR A 115 19.16 0.35 -11.70
N ASN A 116 17.86 0.01 -11.67
CA ASN A 116 17.31 -1.23 -11.10
C ASN A 116 17.71 -1.47 -9.62
N THR A 117 17.79 -0.39 -8.82
CA THR A 117 17.99 -0.55 -7.38
C THR A 117 16.74 -1.13 -6.73
N THR A 118 16.86 -2.26 -6.03
CA THR A 118 15.76 -2.87 -5.26
C THR A 118 16.02 -2.76 -3.77
N ILE A 119 15.04 -2.26 -3.01
CA ILE A 119 15.05 -2.21 -1.54
C ILE A 119 13.86 -3.05 -1.07
N ALA A 120 14.11 -4.11 -0.25
CA ALA A 120 13.04 -5.05 0.06
C ALA A 120 13.14 -5.69 1.45
N HIS A 121 11.97 -6.03 2.03
CA HIS A 121 11.87 -6.84 3.25
C HIS A 121 12.68 -6.32 4.42
N LEU A 122 12.54 -5.04 4.74
CA LEU A 122 13.18 -4.39 5.87
C LEU A 122 12.34 -3.20 6.38
N THR A 123 12.74 -2.65 7.51
CA THR A 123 12.21 -1.40 8.05
C THR A 123 13.29 -0.33 7.97
N ILE A 124 12.94 0.88 7.51
CA ILE A 124 13.77 2.08 7.67
C ILE A 124 12.99 3.00 8.59
N ARG A 125 13.67 3.66 9.53
CA ARG A 125 12.99 4.54 10.47
C ARG A 125 13.84 5.66 11.02
N ASP A 126 13.17 6.71 11.45
CA ASP A 126 13.73 7.80 12.27
C ASP A 126 14.90 8.51 11.57
N THR A 127 14.80 8.80 10.27
CA THR A 127 15.79 9.59 9.54
C THR A 127 15.50 11.08 9.68
N TRP A 128 16.55 11.91 9.65
CA TRP A 128 16.42 13.38 9.71
C TRP A 128 15.72 13.95 8.48
N ASP A 129 15.98 13.41 7.31
CA ASP A 129 15.39 13.84 6.03
C ASP A 129 14.66 12.66 5.39
N ASN A 130 15.09 12.17 4.22
CA ASN A 130 14.40 11.10 3.52
C ASN A 130 14.83 9.72 4.00
N GLU A 131 13.90 8.77 4.06
CA GLU A 131 14.26 7.37 4.32
C GLU A 131 14.86 6.71 3.08
N ILE A 132 14.29 7.01 1.90
CA ILE A 132 14.83 6.56 0.62
C ILE A 132 14.85 7.76 -0.34
N ILE A 133 15.98 7.94 -1.01
CA ILE A 133 16.12 8.99 -2.03
C ILE A 133 16.72 8.42 -3.32
N PHE A 134 16.01 8.61 -4.43
CA PHE A 134 16.48 8.32 -5.78
C PHE A 134 16.89 9.63 -6.46
N ASN A 135 18.14 9.74 -6.84
CA ASN A 135 18.74 10.96 -7.40
C ASN A 135 19.03 10.84 -8.90
N PRO A 136 19.41 11.94 -9.55
CA PRO A 136 19.77 11.95 -10.97
C PRO A 136 20.69 10.79 -11.36
N GLY A 137 20.28 10.03 -12.38
CA GLY A 137 20.93 8.80 -12.84
C GLY A 137 20.18 7.51 -12.46
N ALA A 138 19.40 7.52 -11.36
CA ALA A 138 18.56 6.37 -11.03
C ALA A 138 17.48 6.13 -12.10
N GLN A 139 17.21 4.86 -12.40
CA GLN A 139 16.13 4.41 -13.28
C GLN A 139 15.56 3.09 -12.76
N SER A 140 14.27 2.89 -12.96
CA SER A 140 13.56 1.65 -12.60
C SER A 140 13.81 1.18 -11.15
N PRO A 141 13.74 2.08 -10.14
CA PRO A 141 13.89 1.67 -8.75
C PRO A 141 12.69 0.82 -8.30
N ARG A 142 12.93 -0.12 -7.39
CA ARG A 142 11.87 -0.92 -6.76
C ARG A 142 11.96 -0.86 -5.25
N VAL A 143 10.85 -0.52 -4.59
CA VAL A 143 10.69 -0.61 -3.14
C VAL A 143 9.59 -1.63 -2.86
N TYR A 144 9.92 -2.71 -2.15
CA TYR A 144 9.05 -3.88 -2.03
C TYR A 144 8.98 -4.40 -0.60
N CYS A 145 7.80 -4.46 0.00
CA CYS A 145 7.63 -4.92 1.38
C CYS A 145 8.53 -4.19 2.39
N VAL A 146 8.62 -2.87 2.30
CA VAL A 146 9.40 -2.05 3.22
C VAL A 146 8.47 -1.31 4.17
N ARG A 147 8.84 -1.28 5.46
CA ARG A 147 8.19 -0.38 6.42
C ARG A 147 9.02 0.89 6.54
N LEU A 148 8.38 2.02 6.35
CA LEU A 148 8.96 3.36 6.37
C LEU A 148 8.27 4.12 7.52
N ILE A 149 9.03 4.53 8.55
CA ILE A 149 8.47 4.98 9.83
C ILE A 149 9.18 6.25 10.31
N ASN A 150 8.45 7.36 10.45
CA ASN A 150 8.94 8.62 11.03
C ASN A 150 10.09 9.26 10.21
N ALA A 151 9.85 9.55 8.95
CA ALA A 151 10.78 10.34 8.14
C ALA A 151 10.71 11.83 8.51
N GLY A 152 11.82 12.51 8.57
CA GLY A 152 11.91 13.95 8.86
C GLY A 152 11.46 14.85 7.70
N SER A 153 11.34 14.28 6.49
CA SER A 153 10.80 14.93 5.29
C SER A 153 9.99 13.90 4.48
N GLN A 154 10.31 13.68 3.20
CA GLN A 154 9.61 12.66 2.43
C GLN A 154 10.13 11.26 2.77
N PHE A 155 9.24 10.29 2.93
CA PHE A 155 9.64 8.89 3.12
C PHE A 155 10.39 8.38 1.89
N ILE A 156 9.84 8.59 0.68
CA ILE A 156 10.53 8.32 -0.59
C ILE A 156 10.57 9.60 -1.40
N LYS A 157 11.77 10.04 -1.75
CA LYS A 157 12.03 11.17 -2.63
C LYS A 157 12.63 10.71 -3.95
N SER A 158 12.14 11.27 -5.07
CA SER A 158 12.77 11.11 -6.37
C SER A 158 13.08 12.48 -6.97
N ASN A 159 14.37 12.75 -7.19
CA ASN A 159 14.85 14.00 -7.74
C ASN A 159 15.13 13.89 -9.25
N PRO A 160 14.76 14.89 -10.04
CA PRO A 160 15.00 14.89 -11.48
C PRO A 160 16.44 15.29 -11.83
N THR A 161 16.87 14.89 -13.02
CA THR A 161 18.06 15.48 -13.67
C THR A 161 17.70 16.86 -14.22
N ASP A 162 16.53 16.98 -14.86
CA ASP A 162 16.02 18.23 -15.42
C ASP A 162 14.49 18.19 -15.45
N ALA A 163 13.86 18.83 -14.45
CA ALA A 163 12.40 18.87 -14.37
C ALA A 163 11.78 19.67 -15.52
N THR A 164 12.45 20.68 -16.05
CA THR A 164 11.93 21.49 -17.15
C THR A 164 11.75 20.67 -18.42
N ASN A 165 12.68 19.77 -18.70
CA ASN A 165 12.62 18.88 -19.84
C ASN A 165 12.02 17.48 -19.53
N GLY A 166 11.46 17.28 -18.34
CA GLY A 166 10.84 16.02 -17.95
C GLY A 166 11.83 14.86 -17.79
N ILE A 167 13.10 15.16 -17.48
CA ILE A 167 14.16 14.17 -17.32
C ILE A 167 14.32 13.83 -15.84
N GLY A 168 13.71 12.75 -15.40
CA GLY A 168 13.74 12.28 -14.02
C GLY A 168 13.98 10.79 -13.90
N VAL A 169 13.64 10.25 -12.75
CA VAL A 169 13.72 8.81 -12.45
C VAL A 169 12.42 8.15 -12.91
N ASN A 170 12.51 7.29 -13.92
CA ASN A 170 11.35 6.67 -14.55
C ASN A 170 11.18 5.20 -14.16
N ASN A 171 9.98 4.65 -14.42
CA ASN A 171 9.63 3.25 -14.25
C ASN A 171 9.84 2.73 -12.81
N GLY A 172 9.65 3.60 -11.82
CA GLY A 172 9.73 3.20 -10.41
C GLY A 172 8.53 2.38 -9.98
N VAL A 173 8.74 1.44 -9.05
CA VAL A 173 7.69 0.58 -8.51
C VAL A 173 7.76 0.59 -6.98
N VAL A 174 6.65 0.94 -6.32
CA VAL A 174 6.52 0.90 -4.86
C VAL A 174 5.34 0.01 -4.51
N GLU A 175 5.62 -1.17 -3.96
CA GLU A 175 4.61 -2.20 -3.73
C GLU A 175 4.68 -2.81 -2.34
N TYR A 176 3.52 -3.03 -1.74
CA TYR A 176 3.36 -3.71 -0.45
C TYR A 176 4.16 -3.04 0.68
N CYS A 177 4.28 -1.72 0.64
CA CYS A 177 5.01 -0.94 1.62
C CYS A 177 4.07 -0.31 2.65
N TRP A 178 4.63 0.04 3.80
CA TRP A 178 3.93 0.68 4.90
C TRP A 178 4.62 2.02 5.21
N PHE A 179 3.86 3.11 5.17
CA PHE A 179 4.30 4.46 5.49
C PHE A 179 3.53 4.95 6.72
N GLU A 180 4.20 5.29 7.80
CA GLU A 180 3.50 5.68 9.04
C GLU A 180 4.28 6.70 9.85
N TYR A 181 3.56 7.72 10.35
CA TYR A 181 3.98 8.44 11.54
C TYR A 181 3.37 7.78 12.77
N THR A 182 4.22 7.38 13.73
CA THR A 182 3.80 6.77 15.00
C THR A 182 3.51 7.79 16.08
N GLY A 183 3.83 9.05 15.84
CA GLY A 183 3.60 10.22 16.67
C GLY A 183 3.29 11.43 15.82
N SER A 184 3.62 12.63 16.32
CA SER A 184 3.50 13.87 15.55
C SER A 184 4.40 13.81 14.31
N PRO A 185 3.98 14.42 13.18
CA PRO A 185 4.86 14.65 12.04
C PRO A 185 6.07 15.50 12.39
N PRO A 186 7.10 15.56 11.51
CA PRO A 186 8.35 16.27 11.81
C PRO A 186 8.15 17.77 12.03
N GLY A 187 9.04 18.36 12.81
CA GLY A 187 9.16 19.81 13.02
C GLY A 187 9.66 20.56 11.78
N ASP A 188 10.16 21.76 11.98
CA ASP A 188 10.75 22.57 10.90
C ASP A 188 12.21 22.16 10.63
N HIS A 189 12.46 21.66 9.44
CA HIS A 189 13.79 21.30 8.94
C HIS A 189 14.31 22.29 7.88
N GLY A 190 13.86 23.55 7.97
CA GLY A 190 14.24 24.62 7.05
C GLY A 190 13.29 24.83 5.87
N ALA A 191 12.32 23.94 5.67
CA ALA A 191 11.27 24.10 4.69
C ALA A 191 9.95 24.61 5.29
N GLY A 192 9.83 24.60 6.62
CA GLY A 192 8.63 24.91 7.39
C GLY A 192 8.05 23.67 8.08
N VAL A 193 7.31 23.90 9.17
CA VAL A 193 6.74 22.84 10.00
C VAL A 193 5.78 21.96 9.20
N GLY A 194 6.00 20.67 9.26
CA GLY A 194 5.13 19.66 8.66
C GLY A 194 5.30 19.49 7.15
N TYR A 195 6.46 19.80 6.59
CA TYR A 195 6.75 19.51 5.18
C TYR A 195 7.17 18.05 5.00
N PHE A 196 6.24 17.22 4.55
CA PHE A 196 6.50 15.80 4.29
C PHE A 196 5.60 15.24 3.18
N ASN A 197 5.98 14.08 2.63
CA ASN A 197 5.12 13.24 1.79
C ASN A 197 5.50 11.76 2.02
N GLY A 198 4.58 10.84 1.79
CA GLY A 198 4.93 9.42 1.67
C GLY A 198 5.84 9.19 0.46
N ILE A 199 5.39 9.63 -0.71
CA ILE A 199 6.18 9.63 -1.96
C ILE A 199 6.10 11.02 -2.58
N SER A 200 7.25 11.62 -2.91
CA SER A 200 7.33 12.84 -3.71
C SER A 200 8.30 12.65 -4.87
N ALA A 201 7.78 12.60 -6.09
CA ALA A 201 8.57 12.36 -7.28
C ALA A 201 8.42 13.49 -8.31
N HIS A 202 9.56 14.01 -8.76
CA HIS A 202 9.64 15.07 -9.76
C HIS A 202 10.03 14.52 -11.12
N ALA A 203 9.38 14.96 -12.19
CA ALA A 203 9.61 14.54 -13.58
C ALA A 203 9.65 13.00 -13.74
N ALA A 204 8.88 12.32 -12.93
CA ALA A 204 8.84 10.86 -12.83
C ALA A 204 7.76 10.30 -13.77
N GLN A 205 8.15 9.39 -14.66
CA GLN A 205 7.23 8.83 -15.63
C GLN A 205 7.06 7.32 -15.41
N ASN A 206 5.85 6.82 -15.70
CA ASN A 206 5.49 5.41 -15.68
C ASN A 206 5.73 4.73 -14.31
N TRP A 207 5.55 5.44 -13.21
CA TRP A 207 5.64 4.83 -11.88
C TRP A 207 4.37 4.07 -11.55
N VAL A 208 4.54 3.01 -10.74
CA VAL A 208 3.44 2.23 -10.16
C VAL A 208 3.55 2.26 -8.64
N VAL A 209 2.49 2.72 -7.99
CA VAL A 209 2.33 2.72 -6.52
C VAL A 209 1.13 1.83 -6.20
N ARG A 210 1.39 0.61 -5.73
CA ARG A 210 0.36 -0.42 -5.60
C ARG A 210 0.40 -1.16 -4.28
N GLY A 211 -0.79 -1.41 -3.71
CA GLY A 211 -0.92 -2.27 -2.54
C GLY A 211 -0.18 -1.75 -1.31
N ASN A 212 -0.08 -0.44 -1.12
CA ASN A 212 0.61 0.16 0.01
C ASN A 212 -0.37 0.66 1.08
N LEU A 213 0.12 0.79 2.30
CA LEU A 213 -0.58 1.46 3.40
C LEU A 213 0.12 2.78 3.73
N PHE A 214 -0.64 3.88 3.69
CA PHE A 214 -0.23 5.20 4.18
C PHE A 214 -1.08 5.53 5.41
N LYS A 215 -0.44 5.75 6.55
CA LYS A 215 -1.14 5.93 7.81
C LYS A 215 -0.60 7.08 8.63
N ASN A 216 -1.50 7.94 9.11
CA ASN A 216 -1.20 9.09 9.96
C ASN A 216 -0.22 10.10 9.32
N LEU A 217 -0.22 10.20 7.99
CA LEU A 217 0.47 11.27 7.28
C LEU A 217 -0.40 12.54 7.35
N HIS A 218 -0.55 13.05 8.55
CA HIS A 218 -1.50 14.10 8.91
C HIS A 218 -0.84 15.14 9.83
N ASN A 219 -0.90 16.38 9.41
CA ASN A 219 -0.37 17.50 10.17
C ASN A 219 -1.37 18.02 11.21
N PRO A 220 -0.92 18.42 12.40
CA PRO A 220 -1.75 19.17 13.32
C PRO A 220 -2.13 20.54 12.74
N ASP A 221 -3.13 21.18 13.32
CA ASP A 221 -3.50 22.55 12.98
C ASP A 221 -2.34 23.52 13.22
N GLY A 222 -2.26 24.56 12.36
CA GLY A 222 -1.26 25.62 12.49
C GLY A 222 0.11 25.31 11.89
N THR A 223 0.27 24.18 11.19
CA THR A 223 1.49 23.90 10.42
C THR A 223 1.59 24.78 9.17
N THR A 224 2.82 24.95 8.67
CA THR A 224 3.09 25.72 7.43
C THR A 224 2.49 25.02 6.21
N TYR A 225 2.55 23.67 6.18
CA TYR A 225 2.07 22.83 5.07
C TYR A 225 0.92 21.93 5.51
N PRO A 226 -0.29 22.42 5.63
CA PRO A 226 -1.40 21.66 6.17
C PRO A 226 -1.93 20.54 5.25
N TRP A 227 -1.60 20.54 3.96
CA TRP A 227 -2.21 19.67 2.94
C TRP A 227 -1.17 18.92 2.11
N ASN A 228 -0.25 18.20 2.78
CA ASN A 228 0.73 17.40 2.08
C ASN A 228 0.09 16.11 1.51
N PRO A 229 0.29 15.81 0.22
CA PRO A 229 -0.13 14.53 -0.33
C PRO A 229 0.69 13.37 0.22
N ALA A 230 0.03 12.24 0.53
CA ALA A 230 0.74 10.99 0.83
C ALA A 230 1.47 10.47 -0.42
N VAL A 231 0.84 10.58 -1.61
CA VAL A 231 1.48 10.26 -2.90
C VAL A 231 1.44 11.51 -3.79
N LEU A 232 2.60 11.99 -4.19
CA LEU A 232 2.75 13.19 -5.02
C LEU A 232 3.65 12.91 -6.24
N PHE A 233 3.07 13.05 -7.44
CA PHE A 233 3.79 13.08 -8.71
C PHE A 233 3.57 14.43 -9.38
N TRP A 234 4.65 15.19 -9.56
CA TRP A 234 4.58 16.57 -10.04
C TRP A 234 5.84 17.00 -10.78
N ARG A 235 5.93 18.29 -11.13
CA ARG A 235 7.10 18.86 -11.82
C ARG A 235 7.47 18.11 -13.09
N HIS A 236 6.49 17.98 -14.03
CA HIS A 236 6.63 17.31 -15.32
C HIS A 236 6.58 15.76 -15.23
N SER A 237 5.87 15.23 -14.24
CA SER A 237 5.61 13.78 -14.14
C SER A 237 4.53 13.33 -15.14
N ALA A 238 4.48 12.03 -15.45
CA ALA A 238 3.48 11.52 -16.38
C ALA A 238 3.22 10.01 -16.25
N ASN A 239 2.01 9.59 -16.68
CA ASN A 239 1.63 8.19 -16.88
C ASN A 239 1.82 7.31 -15.63
N THR A 240 1.57 7.87 -14.45
CA THR A 240 1.71 7.15 -13.18
C THR A 240 0.44 6.36 -12.86
N ILE A 241 0.57 5.26 -12.13
CA ILE A 241 -0.54 4.44 -11.65
C ILE A 241 -0.47 4.38 -10.13
N THR A 242 -1.55 4.81 -9.46
CA THR A 242 -1.73 4.67 -8.01
C THR A 242 -2.98 3.84 -7.76
N GLU A 243 -2.79 2.57 -7.37
CA GLU A 243 -3.89 1.61 -7.28
C GLU A 243 -3.80 0.67 -6.07
N GLN A 244 -4.96 0.21 -5.58
CA GLN A 244 -5.03 -0.81 -4.50
C GLN A 244 -4.29 -0.39 -3.22
N ASN A 245 -4.19 0.93 -2.96
CA ASN A 245 -3.58 1.43 -1.73
C ASN A 245 -4.65 1.76 -0.69
N THR A 246 -4.24 1.71 0.57
CA THR A 246 -5.05 2.15 1.70
C THR A 246 -4.44 3.42 2.29
N PHE A 247 -5.25 4.46 2.43
CA PHE A 247 -4.89 5.73 3.05
C PHE A 247 -5.73 5.92 4.32
N ILE A 248 -5.07 6.04 5.47
CA ILE A 248 -5.72 6.20 6.78
C ILE A 248 -5.21 7.46 7.45
N ASN A 249 -6.09 8.42 7.71
CA ASN A 249 -5.74 9.68 8.38
C ASN A 249 -4.58 10.39 7.69
N VAL A 250 -4.75 10.69 6.42
CA VAL A 250 -3.79 11.47 5.61
C VAL A 250 -4.40 12.82 5.27
N ASP A 251 -3.58 13.86 5.12
CA ASP A 251 -4.07 15.20 4.78
C ASP A 251 -4.59 15.29 3.36
N ARG A 252 -3.99 14.53 2.44
CA ARG A 252 -4.39 14.36 1.05
C ARG A 252 -3.85 13.02 0.58
N ALA A 253 -4.69 12.18 0.02
CA ALA A 253 -4.26 10.83 -0.35
C ALA A 253 -3.33 10.83 -1.56
N VAL A 254 -3.79 11.37 -2.70
CA VAL A 254 -3.02 11.36 -3.96
C VAL A 254 -3.11 12.72 -4.65
N ALA A 255 -1.97 13.20 -5.11
CA ALA A 255 -1.87 14.38 -5.97
C ALA A 255 -1.09 14.05 -7.26
N TYR A 256 -1.76 14.23 -8.39
CA TYR A 256 -1.14 14.30 -9.70
C TYR A 256 -1.07 15.78 -10.08
N GLY A 257 0.12 16.39 -9.84
CA GLY A 257 0.37 17.82 -9.91
C GLY A 257 -0.10 18.60 -8.66
N LEU A 258 0.51 19.75 -8.45
CA LEU A 258 0.18 20.75 -7.42
C LEU A 258 0.33 22.19 -7.91
N ASP A 259 1.04 22.43 -9.03
CA ASP A 259 1.49 23.72 -9.46
C ASP A 259 1.06 24.00 -10.91
N ASN A 260 0.74 25.26 -11.22
CA ASN A 260 0.43 25.72 -12.57
C ASN A 260 1.29 26.91 -13.00
N THR A 261 2.36 27.18 -12.28
CA THR A 261 3.27 28.32 -12.56
C THR A 261 4.38 27.95 -13.54
N THR A 262 4.51 26.66 -13.88
CA THR A 262 5.51 26.15 -14.83
C THR A 262 5.01 26.21 -16.28
N PRO A 263 5.91 26.28 -17.27
CA PRO A 263 5.52 26.30 -18.68
C PRO A 263 5.13 24.92 -19.23
N TYR A 264 5.13 23.88 -18.40
CA TYR A 264 4.75 22.51 -18.73
C TYR A 264 3.62 22.04 -17.83
N PHE A 265 2.95 20.95 -18.19
CA PHE A 265 2.01 20.29 -17.29
C PHE A 265 2.75 19.73 -16.07
N ASP A 266 2.19 19.95 -14.89
CA ASP A 266 2.81 19.47 -13.66
C ASP A 266 2.75 17.95 -13.59
N HIS A 267 1.67 17.35 -14.10
CA HIS A 267 1.54 15.94 -14.39
C HIS A 267 0.74 15.76 -15.71
N ALA A 268 0.85 14.62 -16.39
CA ALA A 268 0.03 14.31 -17.57
C ALA A 268 -0.35 12.84 -17.63
N GLY A 269 -1.61 12.55 -17.97
CA GLY A 269 -2.14 11.19 -18.02
C GLY A 269 -2.24 10.56 -16.63
N GLY A 270 -2.04 9.25 -16.53
CA GLY A 270 -2.04 8.49 -15.29
C GLY A 270 -3.42 8.11 -14.76
N VAL A 271 -3.42 7.18 -13.80
CA VAL A 271 -4.64 6.57 -13.25
C VAL A 271 -4.55 6.45 -11.74
N ILE A 272 -5.58 6.91 -11.05
CA ILE A 272 -5.81 6.70 -9.62
C ILE A 272 -7.04 5.78 -9.50
N ARG A 273 -6.87 4.51 -9.09
CA ARG A 273 -7.97 3.56 -9.08
C ARG A 273 -7.90 2.53 -7.98
N ASN A 274 -9.07 1.98 -7.61
CA ASN A 274 -9.19 0.90 -6.64
C ASN A 274 -8.47 1.21 -5.31
N ASN A 275 -8.49 2.46 -4.83
CA ASN A 275 -7.89 2.83 -3.56
C ASN A 275 -8.97 2.99 -2.48
N PHE A 276 -8.63 2.66 -1.24
CA PHE A 276 -9.40 3.01 -0.05
C PHE A 276 -8.81 4.26 0.60
N VAL A 277 -9.66 5.24 0.86
CA VAL A 277 -9.31 6.45 1.64
C VAL A 277 -10.25 6.57 2.82
N TYR A 278 -9.71 6.64 4.02
CA TYR A 278 -10.46 6.78 5.26
C TYR A 278 -9.88 7.85 6.17
N LEU A 279 -10.70 8.79 6.57
CA LEU A 279 -10.38 9.74 7.64
C LEU A 279 -11.28 9.46 8.86
N ALA A 280 -10.70 9.34 10.04
CA ALA A 280 -11.45 9.13 11.26
C ALA A 280 -12.38 10.33 11.54
N PRO A 281 -13.61 10.11 12.05
CA PRO A 281 -14.52 11.22 12.38
C PRO A 281 -13.86 12.23 13.31
N GLY A 282 -13.94 13.54 12.97
CA GLY A 282 -13.40 14.61 13.78
C GLY A 282 -11.87 14.74 13.77
N LEU A 283 -11.20 14.16 12.79
CA LEU A 283 -9.74 14.29 12.63
C LEU A 283 -9.33 15.76 12.40
N LEU A 284 -10.06 16.49 11.55
CA LEU A 284 -9.76 17.87 11.21
C LEU A 284 -10.64 18.84 12.00
N SER A 285 -10.07 19.94 12.47
CA SER A 285 -10.85 21.05 13.01
C SER A 285 -11.71 21.72 11.92
N ALA A 286 -12.74 22.47 12.35
CA ALA A 286 -13.57 23.23 11.42
C ALA A 286 -12.75 24.26 10.61
N GLY A 287 -11.74 24.88 11.20
CA GLY A 287 -10.83 25.81 10.53
C GLY A 287 -9.98 25.12 9.48
N ARG A 288 -9.47 23.94 9.78
CA ARG A 288 -8.70 23.11 8.83
C ARG A 288 -9.59 22.68 7.66
N LYS A 289 -10.76 22.15 7.94
CA LYS A 289 -11.75 21.78 6.93
C LYS A 289 -12.08 22.92 5.98
N ALA A 290 -12.23 24.16 6.49
CA ALA A 290 -12.59 25.33 5.67
C ALA A 290 -11.54 25.65 4.57
N SER A 291 -10.31 25.16 4.70
CA SER A 291 -9.24 25.30 3.71
C SER A 291 -8.96 24.01 2.94
N SER A 292 -9.80 22.96 3.10
CA SER A 292 -9.58 21.68 2.43
C SER A 292 -9.83 21.78 0.92
N ASP A 293 -9.03 21.04 0.19
CA ASP A 293 -9.20 20.72 -1.23
C ASP A 293 -9.80 19.32 -1.36
N GLY A 294 -9.54 18.62 -2.46
CA GLY A 294 -9.92 17.21 -2.61
C GLY A 294 -8.87 16.25 -2.01
N SER A 295 -9.33 15.10 -1.56
CA SER A 295 -8.44 14.03 -1.10
C SER A 295 -7.67 13.36 -2.25
N LEU A 296 -8.32 13.16 -3.41
CA LEU A 296 -7.72 12.74 -4.66
C LEU A 296 -7.73 13.93 -5.63
N ILE A 297 -6.56 14.41 -6.03
CA ILE A 297 -6.48 15.63 -6.85
C ILE A 297 -5.71 15.44 -8.15
N ALA A 298 -6.15 16.18 -9.18
CA ALA A 298 -5.47 16.35 -10.46
C ALA A 298 -5.38 17.84 -10.77
N TRP A 299 -4.21 18.44 -10.59
CA TRP A 299 -3.95 19.86 -10.79
C TRP A 299 -2.92 20.07 -11.87
N ASN A 300 -3.26 20.89 -12.89
CA ASN A 300 -2.41 21.04 -14.10
C ASN A 300 -2.01 19.66 -14.65
N SER A 301 -3.00 18.77 -14.76
CA SER A 301 -2.81 17.34 -15.04
C SER A 301 -3.82 16.85 -16.09
N PRO A 302 -3.59 17.13 -17.39
CA PRO A 302 -4.48 16.69 -18.45
C PRO A 302 -4.52 15.15 -18.56
N GLY A 303 -5.70 14.61 -18.88
CA GLY A 303 -5.90 13.18 -19.15
C GLY A 303 -5.87 12.25 -17.91
N THR A 304 -5.84 12.80 -16.71
CA THR A 304 -5.88 12.00 -15.47
C THR A 304 -7.21 11.28 -15.32
N GLN A 305 -7.17 9.99 -14.97
CA GLN A 305 -8.32 9.15 -14.71
C GLN A 305 -8.40 8.79 -13.22
N ILE A 306 -9.58 9.01 -12.59
CA ILE A 306 -9.84 8.68 -11.19
C ILE A 306 -11.04 7.73 -11.17
N ASP A 307 -10.77 6.42 -11.07
CA ASP A 307 -11.77 5.38 -11.34
C ASP A 307 -11.88 4.38 -10.18
N HIS A 308 -13.10 4.00 -9.83
CA HIS A 308 -13.36 2.93 -8.85
C HIS A 308 -12.60 3.11 -7.52
N ASN A 309 -12.52 4.32 -6.95
CA ASN A 309 -12.00 4.52 -5.61
C ASN A 309 -13.14 4.55 -4.58
N THR A 310 -12.87 4.14 -3.34
CA THR A 310 -13.77 4.31 -2.20
C THR A 310 -13.17 5.33 -1.25
N VAL A 311 -13.87 6.44 -1.01
CA VAL A 311 -13.39 7.59 -0.23
C VAL A 311 -14.40 7.91 0.87
N LEU A 312 -14.05 7.66 2.13
CA LEU A 312 -14.87 7.93 3.31
C LEU A 312 -14.17 8.96 4.20
N LEU A 313 -14.51 10.22 4.02
CA LEU A 313 -13.88 11.37 4.69
C LEU A 313 -14.51 11.70 6.05
N ASN A 314 -15.70 11.16 6.34
CA ASN A 314 -16.43 11.41 7.58
C ASN A 314 -16.56 12.91 7.91
N SER A 315 -16.89 13.71 6.91
CA SER A 315 -17.04 15.16 6.99
C SER A 315 -15.77 15.95 7.36
N ASN A 316 -14.58 15.37 7.28
CA ASN A 316 -13.32 16.09 7.54
C ASN A 316 -12.95 17.05 6.42
N GLU A 317 -13.22 16.68 5.16
CA GLU A 317 -12.94 17.52 3.99
C GLU A 317 -14.22 17.82 3.22
N PHE A 318 -14.19 18.84 2.35
CA PHE A 318 -15.33 19.20 1.54
C PHE A 318 -15.46 18.34 0.29
N TYR A 319 -14.37 17.86 -0.28
CA TYR A 319 -14.37 17.19 -1.56
C TYR A 319 -13.58 15.87 -1.53
N ALA A 320 -14.15 14.84 -2.13
CA ALA A 320 -13.46 13.56 -2.31
C ALA A 320 -12.44 13.62 -3.46
N VAL A 321 -12.82 14.33 -4.55
CA VAL A 321 -12.00 14.48 -5.75
C VAL A 321 -12.00 15.93 -6.19
N GLU A 322 -10.83 16.46 -6.60
CA GLU A 322 -10.73 17.78 -7.22
C GLU A 322 -9.90 17.76 -8.49
N PHE A 323 -10.45 18.36 -9.55
CA PHE A 323 -9.71 18.76 -10.74
C PHE A 323 -9.56 20.27 -10.74
N ARG A 324 -8.35 20.78 -11.02
CA ARG A 324 -8.06 22.21 -10.93
C ARG A 324 -7.22 22.70 -12.09
N PHE A 325 -7.41 23.96 -12.45
CA PHE A 325 -6.79 24.72 -13.51
C PHE A 325 -7.25 24.35 -14.93
N SER A 326 -7.38 25.36 -15.77
CA SER A 326 -7.82 25.21 -17.18
C SER A 326 -6.91 24.32 -18.03
N THR A 327 -5.69 24.09 -17.58
CA THR A 327 -4.73 23.16 -18.19
C THR A 327 -5.07 21.68 -17.90
N THR A 328 -5.86 21.39 -16.86
CA THR A 328 -6.39 20.06 -16.60
C THR A 328 -7.57 19.79 -17.53
N THR A 329 -7.27 19.21 -18.68
CA THR A 329 -8.26 18.88 -19.73
C THR A 329 -8.42 17.37 -19.85
N ASN A 330 -9.58 16.92 -20.36
CA ASN A 330 -9.87 15.49 -20.59
C ASN A 330 -9.70 14.60 -19.34
N GLY A 331 -9.83 15.18 -18.14
CA GLY A 331 -9.88 14.41 -16.89
C GLY A 331 -11.16 13.58 -16.82
N THR A 332 -11.12 12.44 -16.13
CA THR A 332 -12.31 11.61 -15.88
C THR A 332 -12.38 11.15 -14.43
N ALA A 333 -13.58 11.11 -13.86
CA ALA A 333 -13.84 10.49 -12.58
C ALA A 333 -15.06 9.55 -12.71
N ARG A 334 -14.82 8.23 -12.60
CA ARG A 334 -15.83 7.22 -12.94
C ARG A 334 -15.97 6.15 -11.87
N ASN A 335 -17.22 5.78 -11.58
CA ASN A 335 -17.55 4.67 -10.68
C ASN A 335 -16.93 4.76 -9.28
N ASN A 336 -16.64 5.97 -8.79
CA ASN A 336 -16.12 6.15 -7.44
C ASN A 336 -17.26 6.16 -6.41
N LEU A 337 -17.01 5.61 -5.22
CA LEU A 337 -17.88 5.63 -4.06
C LEU A 337 -17.32 6.60 -3.03
N ALA A 338 -18.07 7.65 -2.69
CA ALA A 338 -17.61 8.68 -1.77
C ALA A 338 -18.72 9.24 -0.87
N ASP A 339 -18.35 9.80 0.28
CA ASP A 339 -19.25 10.53 1.19
C ASP A 339 -19.15 12.06 1.04
N ALA A 340 -18.42 12.53 0.02
CA ALA A 340 -18.23 13.94 -0.30
C ALA A 340 -18.30 14.17 -1.81
N PRO A 341 -18.69 15.39 -2.26
CA PRO A 341 -18.79 15.72 -3.67
C PRO A 341 -17.43 15.84 -4.36
N PHE A 342 -17.47 15.93 -5.69
CA PHE A 342 -16.33 16.27 -6.53
C PHE A 342 -16.31 17.76 -6.84
N HIS A 343 -15.14 18.31 -7.08
CA HIS A 343 -14.93 19.72 -7.34
C HIS A 343 -14.17 19.95 -8.66
N LEU A 344 -14.76 20.78 -9.52
CA LEU A 344 -14.08 21.34 -10.68
C LEU A 344 -13.78 22.82 -10.38
N ARG A 345 -12.52 23.18 -10.28
CA ARG A 345 -12.07 24.50 -9.90
C ARG A 345 -11.18 25.12 -10.98
N ASP A 346 -11.16 26.47 -11.04
CA ASP A 346 -10.29 27.26 -11.93
C ASP A 346 -10.41 26.81 -13.40
N SER A 347 -11.63 26.53 -13.88
CA SER A 347 -11.97 26.12 -15.25
C SER A 347 -11.37 24.77 -15.68
N ALA A 348 -11.12 23.86 -14.77
CA ALA A 348 -10.70 22.50 -15.11
C ALA A 348 -11.73 21.78 -15.97
N GLY A 349 -11.27 21.04 -16.99
CA GLY A 349 -12.10 20.26 -17.91
C GLY A 349 -12.06 18.77 -17.59
N ALA A 350 -13.00 18.29 -16.77
CA ALA A 350 -13.14 16.87 -16.48
C ALA A 350 -14.60 16.41 -16.58
N THR A 351 -14.81 15.12 -16.87
CA THR A 351 -16.13 14.49 -16.93
C THR A 351 -16.33 13.52 -15.77
N GLN A 352 -17.57 13.39 -15.32
CA GLN A 352 -17.95 12.53 -14.21
C GLN A 352 -19.07 11.58 -14.66
N SER A 353 -18.96 10.28 -14.30
CA SER A 353 -20.02 9.32 -14.62
C SER A 353 -20.01 8.13 -13.65
N GLY A 354 -21.20 7.59 -13.33
CA GLY A 354 -21.34 6.38 -12.53
C GLY A 354 -20.87 6.48 -11.07
N ASN A 355 -20.58 7.68 -10.56
CA ASN A 355 -20.13 7.87 -9.18
C ASN A 355 -21.32 7.86 -8.21
N LEU A 356 -21.13 7.30 -7.01
CA LEU A 356 -22.07 7.37 -5.89
C LEU A 356 -21.45 8.23 -4.78
N LEU A 357 -22.01 9.43 -4.57
CA LEU A 357 -21.45 10.46 -3.64
C LEU A 357 -22.18 10.51 -2.29
N THR A 358 -22.90 9.46 -1.95
CA THR A 358 -23.70 9.35 -0.72
C THR A 358 -23.32 8.12 0.10
N ALA A 359 -22.02 7.77 0.10
CA ALA A 359 -21.51 6.69 0.91
C ALA A 359 -21.78 6.96 2.41
N VAL A 360 -22.13 5.91 3.12
CA VAL A 360 -22.34 5.96 4.58
C VAL A 360 -21.59 4.80 5.23
N PRO A 361 -21.12 4.93 6.49
CA PRO A 361 -20.37 3.88 7.17
C PRO A 361 -21.04 2.50 7.16
N GLY A 362 -22.37 2.44 7.19
CA GLY A 362 -23.13 1.20 7.14
C GLY A 362 -23.08 0.43 5.82
N MET A 363 -22.42 0.96 4.79
CA MET A 363 -22.16 0.26 3.52
C MET A 363 -20.91 -0.64 3.61
N PHE A 364 -20.08 -0.50 4.64
CA PHE A 364 -18.76 -1.11 4.73
C PHE A 364 -18.64 -2.12 5.86
N VAL A 365 -17.74 -3.08 5.72
CA VAL A 365 -17.52 -4.19 6.66
C VAL A 365 -17.09 -3.68 8.04
N ASN A 366 -16.07 -2.83 8.10
CA ASN A 366 -15.59 -2.23 9.34
C ASN A 366 -14.90 -0.88 9.11
N PRO A 367 -15.66 0.19 8.83
CA PRO A 367 -15.07 1.47 8.49
C PRO A 367 -14.22 2.06 9.61
N ALA A 368 -14.53 1.78 10.88
CA ALA A 368 -13.71 2.24 12.01
C ALA A 368 -12.29 1.66 12.01
N ALA A 369 -12.10 0.51 11.37
CA ALA A 369 -10.80 -0.11 11.13
C ALA A 369 -10.26 0.19 9.71
N ALA A 370 -10.87 1.15 8.99
CA ALA A 370 -10.61 1.45 7.58
C ALA A 370 -10.81 0.28 6.62
N ASP A 371 -11.61 -0.72 7.03
CA ASP A 371 -12.06 -1.80 6.16
C ASP A 371 -13.29 -1.32 5.37
N LEU A 372 -13.04 -0.84 4.15
CA LEU A 372 -14.05 -0.26 3.26
C LEU A 372 -14.56 -1.26 2.22
N HIS A 373 -14.41 -2.57 2.44
CA HIS A 373 -15.08 -3.58 1.63
C HIS A 373 -16.58 -3.47 1.81
N LEU A 374 -17.31 -3.69 0.73
CA LEU A 374 -18.77 -3.55 0.71
C LEU A 374 -19.47 -4.63 1.55
N GLN A 375 -20.54 -4.24 2.21
CA GLN A 375 -21.49 -5.18 2.82
C GLN A 375 -22.70 -5.40 1.91
N ALA A 376 -23.44 -6.47 2.13
CA ALA A 376 -24.68 -6.76 1.42
C ALA A 376 -25.74 -5.63 1.48
N SER A 377 -25.64 -4.76 2.48
CA SER A 377 -26.49 -3.56 2.62
C SER A 377 -26.17 -2.46 1.61
N ALA A 378 -25.03 -2.51 0.95
CA ALA A 378 -24.57 -1.49 -0.03
C ALA A 378 -25.26 -1.63 -1.40
N THR A 379 -26.57 -1.87 -1.43
CA THR A 379 -27.36 -2.17 -2.64
C THR A 379 -27.34 -1.07 -3.69
N ASN A 380 -27.00 0.16 -3.30
CA ASN A 380 -26.84 1.29 -4.22
C ASN A 380 -25.48 1.31 -4.93
N ALA A 381 -24.49 0.53 -4.45
CA ALA A 381 -23.17 0.39 -5.05
C ALA A 381 -23.02 -0.94 -5.80
N ILE A 382 -23.58 -2.03 -5.24
CA ILE A 382 -23.45 -3.39 -5.76
C ILE A 382 -24.17 -3.51 -7.11
N ASP A 383 -23.47 -4.00 -8.15
CA ASP A 383 -23.99 -4.19 -9.52
C ASP A 383 -24.51 -2.88 -10.17
N LYS A 384 -23.91 -1.72 -9.87
CA LYS A 384 -24.37 -0.42 -10.35
C LYS A 384 -23.39 0.34 -11.23
N ALA A 385 -22.13 -0.11 -11.31
CA ALA A 385 -21.13 0.55 -12.14
C ALA A 385 -21.18 0.11 -13.60
N ALA A 386 -20.89 1.02 -14.51
CA ALA A 386 -20.59 0.67 -15.90
C ALA A 386 -19.24 -0.04 -15.98
N THR A 387 -19.14 -1.10 -16.78
CA THR A 387 -17.89 -1.80 -17.00
C THR A 387 -16.86 -0.89 -17.68
N LEU A 388 -15.69 -0.73 -17.06
CA LEU A 388 -14.54 -0.02 -17.62
C LEU A 388 -13.51 -1.05 -18.07
N GLY A 389 -13.28 -1.20 -19.38
CA GLY A 389 -12.31 -2.16 -19.91
C GLY A 389 -10.87 -1.94 -19.44
N THR A 390 -10.58 -0.79 -18.84
CA THR A 390 -9.28 -0.43 -18.26
C THR A 390 -9.15 -0.80 -16.78
N VAL A 391 -10.25 -1.21 -16.11
CA VAL A 391 -10.27 -1.58 -14.69
C VAL A 391 -10.89 -2.98 -14.58
N THR A 392 -10.06 -3.99 -14.72
CA THR A 392 -10.47 -5.41 -14.80
C THR A 392 -10.45 -6.14 -13.47
N ASN A 393 -9.87 -5.51 -12.45
CA ASN A 393 -9.74 -6.07 -11.11
C ASN A 393 -10.16 -5.01 -10.09
N ASP A 394 -10.51 -5.45 -8.90
CA ASP A 394 -10.85 -4.61 -7.76
C ASP A 394 -9.65 -4.36 -6.82
N PHE A 395 -9.94 -3.89 -5.60
CA PHE A 395 -8.94 -3.63 -4.56
C PHE A 395 -8.16 -4.87 -4.13
N ASP A 396 -8.80 -6.02 -4.02
CA ASP A 396 -8.18 -7.31 -3.64
C ASP A 396 -7.54 -8.05 -4.83
N GLY A 397 -7.72 -7.53 -6.05
CA GLY A 397 -7.31 -8.19 -7.29
C GLY A 397 -8.37 -9.14 -7.85
N ASP A 398 -9.56 -9.14 -7.30
CA ASP A 398 -10.70 -9.92 -7.78
C ASP A 398 -11.20 -9.40 -9.13
N PRO A 399 -11.58 -10.29 -10.08
CA PRO A 399 -12.03 -9.86 -11.40
C PRO A 399 -13.30 -9.01 -11.35
N ARG A 400 -13.37 -7.97 -12.18
CA ARG A 400 -14.58 -7.17 -12.44
C ARG A 400 -15.22 -7.52 -13.78
N PRO A 401 -16.56 -7.70 -13.88
CA PRO A 401 -17.51 -7.77 -12.77
C PRO A 401 -17.54 -9.14 -12.11
N ARG A 402 -17.99 -9.24 -10.85
CA ARG A 402 -18.32 -10.51 -10.18
C ARG A 402 -19.81 -10.80 -10.11
N GLY A 403 -20.64 -9.83 -10.40
CA GLY A 403 -22.09 -9.91 -10.41
C GLY A 403 -22.69 -9.65 -11.79
N ALA A 404 -23.87 -9.05 -11.82
CA ALA A 404 -24.57 -8.65 -13.05
C ALA A 404 -23.88 -7.47 -13.74
N SER A 405 -23.17 -6.63 -12.97
CA SER A 405 -22.35 -5.51 -13.40
C SER A 405 -21.22 -5.29 -12.38
N SER A 406 -20.26 -4.41 -12.69
CA SER A 406 -19.26 -4.02 -11.69
C SER A 406 -19.90 -3.20 -10.57
N ASP A 407 -19.23 -3.19 -9.41
CA ASP A 407 -19.64 -2.39 -8.26
C ASP A 407 -19.07 -0.98 -8.33
N ILE A 408 -19.79 -0.01 -7.76
CA ILE A 408 -19.28 1.34 -7.58
C ILE A 408 -18.37 1.36 -6.37
N GLY A 409 -17.14 1.88 -6.54
CA GLY A 409 -16.09 1.89 -5.53
C GLY A 409 -14.96 0.92 -5.83
N ALA A 410 -14.06 0.78 -4.87
CA ALA A 410 -12.82 0.04 -5.06
C ALA A 410 -12.97 -1.49 -4.89
N ASP A 411 -14.05 -1.95 -4.26
CA ASP A 411 -14.34 -3.35 -3.97
C ASP A 411 -15.40 -3.91 -4.91
N GLU A 412 -15.30 -5.19 -5.26
CA GLU A 412 -16.37 -6.02 -5.84
C GLU A 412 -16.98 -6.85 -4.71
N PHE A 413 -18.18 -6.51 -4.34
CA PHE A 413 -18.89 -7.26 -3.31
C PHE A 413 -19.01 -8.73 -3.70
N THR A 414 -18.48 -9.56 -2.85
CA THR A 414 -18.66 -10.99 -2.97
C THR A 414 -19.42 -11.48 -1.75
N THR A 415 -20.44 -12.28 -1.98
CA THR A 415 -21.09 -13.03 -0.89
C THR A 415 -20.12 -14.02 -0.24
N ASN A 416 -18.92 -14.08 -0.77
CA ASN A 416 -17.85 -14.99 -0.38
C ASN A 416 -16.99 -14.37 0.73
N ALA A 417 -17.55 -14.17 1.91
CA ALA A 417 -16.73 -14.05 3.10
C ALA A 417 -15.76 -15.27 3.13
N PRO A 418 -14.48 -15.08 3.48
CA PRO A 418 -13.57 -16.23 3.54
C PRO A 418 -14.19 -17.32 4.39
N PRO A 419 -14.03 -18.58 4.00
CA PRO A 419 -14.62 -19.68 4.75
C PRO A 419 -14.14 -19.63 6.19
N ARG A 420 -15.10 -19.66 7.12
CA ARG A 420 -14.79 -19.63 8.55
C ARG A 420 -14.83 -21.05 9.07
N ILE A 421 -13.72 -21.53 9.65
CA ILE A 421 -13.71 -22.82 10.37
C ILE A 421 -14.58 -22.65 11.62
N THR A 422 -15.68 -23.41 11.68
CA THR A 422 -16.67 -23.36 12.77
C THR A 422 -16.48 -24.47 13.80
N ASP A 423 -15.89 -25.59 13.37
CA ASP A 423 -15.55 -26.71 14.26
C ASP A 423 -14.28 -27.41 13.75
N PHE A 424 -13.44 -27.79 14.69
CA PHE A 424 -12.19 -28.48 14.42
C PHE A 424 -11.93 -29.50 15.53
N ARG A 425 -11.99 -30.79 15.22
CA ARG A 425 -11.86 -31.85 16.24
C ARG A 425 -11.19 -33.10 15.71
N LEU A 426 -10.55 -33.85 16.59
CA LEU A 426 -10.07 -35.20 16.30
C LEU A 426 -11.20 -36.22 16.61
N SER A 427 -11.35 -37.19 15.70
CA SER A 427 -12.21 -38.36 15.87
C SER A 427 -11.40 -39.60 15.50
N GLY A 428 -10.91 -40.30 16.54
CA GLY A 428 -9.94 -41.37 16.36
C GLY A 428 -8.64 -40.86 15.75
N THR A 429 -8.25 -41.39 14.60
CA THR A 429 -7.07 -40.94 13.85
C THR A 429 -7.37 -39.84 12.83
N ASN A 430 -8.64 -39.44 12.69
CA ASN A 430 -9.09 -38.48 11.68
C ASN A 430 -9.23 -37.07 12.28
N CYS A 431 -9.04 -36.06 11.44
CA CYS A 431 -9.36 -34.67 11.75
C CYS A 431 -10.63 -34.26 11.01
N LEU A 432 -11.65 -33.79 11.73
CA LEU A 432 -12.87 -33.25 11.18
C LEU A 432 -12.77 -31.72 11.19
N ILE A 433 -13.02 -31.10 10.04
CA ILE A 433 -12.92 -29.66 9.82
C ILE A 433 -14.25 -29.21 9.25
N SER A 434 -15.01 -28.44 10.03
CA SER A 434 -16.27 -27.83 9.59
C SER A 434 -16.06 -26.35 9.30
N PHE A 435 -16.60 -25.86 8.19
CA PHE A 435 -16.44 -24.47 7.77
C PHE A 435 -17.67 -23.95 7.05
N THR A 436 -17.87 -22.62 7.12
CA THR A 436 -18.96 -21.93 6.42
C THR A 436 -18.70 -21.90 4.93
N THR A 437 -19.74 -22.02 4.11
CA THR A 437 -19.67 -22.01 2.64
C THR A 437 -20.79 -21.17 2.04
N PHE A 438 -20.60 -20.72 0.79
CA PHE A 438 -21.60 -20.04 -0.02
C PHE A 438 -21.98 -20.89 -1.24
N PRO A 439 -23.24 -20.82 -1.69
CA PRO A 439 -23.68 -21.53 -2.89
C PRO A 439 -22.93 -21.06 -4.13
N GLY A 440 -22.60 -22.00 -5.02
CA GLY A 440 -21.97 -21.67 -6.30
C GLY A 440 -20.46 -21.45 -6.25
N VAL A 441 -19.85 -21.60 -5.08
CA VAL A 441 -18.42 -21.44 -4.86
C VAL A 441 -17.82 -22.77 -4.44
N CYS A 442 -16.62 -23.08 -4.90
CA CYS A 442 -15.87 -24.25 -4.46
C CYS A 442 -14.73 -23.89 -3.51
N TYR A 443 -14.38 -24.83 -2.64
CA TYR A 443 -13.39 -24.63 -1.57
C TYR A 443 -12.31 -25.72 -1.60
N ASP A 444 -11.09 -25.31 -1.26
CA ASP A 444 -9.97 -26.23 -1.02
C ASP A 444 -9.68 -26.27 0.49
N VAL A 445 -9.56 -27.47 1.02
CA VAL A 445 -8.96 -27.70 2.33
C VAL A 445 -7.49 -28.08 2.12
N GLN A 446 -6.61 -27.34 2.75
CA GLN A 446 -5.17 -27.53 2.67
C GLN A 446 -4.60 -27.87 4.05
N ARG A 447 -3.48 -28.58 4.06
CA ARG A 447 -2.74 -28.87 5.30
C ARG A 447 -1.24 -28.62 5.15
N ALA A 448 -0.59 -28.32 6.30
CA ALA A 448 0.85 -28.22 6.42
C ALA A 448 1.32 -28.78 7.75
N ASN A 449 2.60 -29.13 7.86
CA ASN A 449 3.19 -29.59 9.12
C ASN A 449 3.78 -28.45 9.96
N GLU A 450 3.89 -27.24 9.40
CA GLU A 450 4.39 -26.02 10.04
C GLU A 450 3.49 -24.84 9.68
N ALA A 451 3.40 -23.84 10.57
CA ALA A 451 2.53 -22.68 10.38
C ALA A 451 3.15 -21.59 9.49
N VAL A 452 4.48 -21.44 9.51
CA VAL A 452 5.22 -20.40 8.80
C VAL A 452 6.23 -21.06 7.86
N GLY A 453 6.32 -20.54 6.62
CA GLY A 453 7.22 -21.08 5.59
C GLY A 453 6.83 -22.45 5.06
N ALA A 454 5.61 -22.92 5.35
CA ALA A 454 5.16 -24.26 5.03
C ALA A 454 4.76 -24.43 3.55
N ALA A 455 5.10 -25.57 2.98
CA ALA A 455 4.46 -26.07 1.77
C ALA A 455 3.05 -26.59 2.13
N TRP A 456 2.02 -25.87 1.71
CA TRP A 456 0.63 -26.29 1.88
C TRP A 456 0.27 -27.33 0.81
N SER A 457 -0.32 -28.44 1.23
CA SER A 457 -0.82 -29.49 0.34
C SER A 457 -2.35 -29.55 0.38
N VAL A 458 -2.99 -29.60 -0.78
CA VAL A 458 -4.44 -29.78 -0.89
C VAL A 458 -4.80 -31.19 -0.43
N VAL A 459 -5.69 -31.32 0.56
CA VAL A 459 -6.24 -32.59 1.04
C VAL A 459 -7.65 -32.84 0.54
N ALA A 460 -8.37 -31.78 0.19
CA ALA A 460 -9.60 -31.83 -0.57
C ALA A 460 -9.70 -30.56 -1.41
N GLY A 461 -9.98 -30.72 -2.69
CA GLY A 461 -10.15 -29.60 -3.61
C GLY A 461 -11.54 -29.59 -4.22
N ASN A 462 -11.97 -28.43 -4.70
CA ASN A 462 -13.26 -28.22 -5.38
C ASN A 462 -14.48 -28.70 -4.55
N LEU A 463 -14.45 -28.56 -3.24
CA LEU A 463 -15.61 -28.86 -2.38
C LEU A 463 -16.72 -27.84 -2.65
N PRO A 464 -17.90 -28.24 -3.16
CA PRO A 464 -18.96 -27.30 -3.49
C PRO A 464 -19.55 -26.69 -2.22
N GLY A 465 -19.72 -25.37 -2.25
CA GLY A 465 -20.40 -24.63 -1.18
C GLY A 465 -21.92 -24.85 -1.22
N THR A 466 -22.51 -25.05 -0.07
CA THR A 466 -23.95 -25.35 0.11
C THR A 466 -24.76 -24.15 0.61
N GLY A 467 -24.11 -23.06 0.97
CA GLY A 467 -24.73 -21.94 1.70
C GLY A 467 -24.83 -22.15 3.20
N GLY A 468 -24.30 -23.28 3.69
CA GLY A 468 -24.24 -23.65 5.11
C GLY A 468 -22.87 -24.10 5.51
N VAL A 469 -22.80 -24.89 6.58
CA VAL A 469 -21.56 -25.49 7.05
C VAL A 469 -21.28 -26.80 6.30
N VAL A 470 -20.10 -26.90 5.69
CA VAL A 470 -19.56 -28.13 5.10
C VAL A 470 -18.53 -28.73 6.02
N GLN A 471 -18.50 -30.05 6.15
CA GLN A 471 -17.50 -30.78 6.92
C GLN A 471 -16.62 -31.61 5.99
N HIS A 472 -15.32 -31.50 6.17
CA HIS A 472 -14.32 -32.36 5.55
C HIS A 472 -13.61 -33.21 6.60
N THR A 473 -13.27 -34.46 6.25
CA THR A 473 -12.50 -35.37 7.09
C THR A 473 -11.13 -35.66 6.49
N ASP A 474 -10.08 -35.17 7.11
CA ASP A 474 -8.71 -35.61 6.79
C ASP A 474 -8.41 -36.91 7.52
N THR A 475 -8.33 -37.99 6.78
CA THR A 475 -8.10 -39.33 7.34
C THR A 475 -6.62 -39.50 7.72
N ASN A 476 -6.38 -40.25 8.82
CA ASN A 476 -5.03 -40.50 9.35
C ASN A 476 -4.25 -39.21 9.72
N ALA A 477 -4.96 -38.18 10.15
CA ALA A 477 -4.37 -36.90 10.55
C ALA A 477 -3.51 -37.03 11.83
N ALA A 478 -3.83 -37.96 12.73
CA ALA A 478 -3.18 -38.12 14.02
C ALA A 478 -1.76 -38.71 13.96
N GLY A 479 -1.27 -39.13 12.79
CA GLY A 479 0.08 -39.69 12.61
C GLY A 479 1.25 -38.71 12.71
N ARG A 480 1.00 -37.40 12.97
CA ARG A 480 2.02 -36.36 13.07
C ARG A 480 1.88 -35.59 14.37
N ALA A 481 3.00 -35.10 14.90
CA ALA A 481 3.04 -34.31 16.14
C ALA A 481 2.34 -32.94 16.02
N ARG A 482 2.31 -32.35 14.83
CA ARG A 482 1.64 -31.08 14.53
C ARG A 482 1.04 -31.12 13.13
N ARG A 483 -0.12 -30.51 12.96
CA ARG A 483 -0.73 -30.22 11.66
C ARG A 483 -1.49 -28.90 11.72
N PHE A 484 -1.43 -28.15 10.63
CA PHE A 484 -2.15 -26.91 10.42
C PHE A 484 -3.08 -27.10 9.22
N TYR A 485 -4.23 -26.45 9.27
CA TYR A 485 -5.22 -26.51 8.22
C TYR A 485 -5.63 -25.11 7.80
N LEU A 486 -5.86 -24.94 6.51
CA LEU A 486 -6.35 -23.76 5.86
C LEU A 486 -7.52 -24.16 4.96
N VAL A 487 -8.61 -23.39 5.01
CA VAL A 487 -9.68 -23.49 4.03
C VAL A 487 -9.66 -22.20 3.20
N ARG A 488 -9.67 -22.35 1.88
CA ARG A 488 -9.69 -21.23 0.95
C ARG A 488 -10.64 -21.49 -0.20
N LEU A 489 -10.95 -20.44 -0.98
CA LEU A 489 -11.64 -20.62 -2.25
C LEU A 489 -10.77 -21.45 -3.21
N SER A 490 -11.39 -22.37 -3.95
CA SER A 490 -10.72 -23.06 -5.07
C SER A 490 -10.47 -22.05 -6.19
N LEU A 491 -9.27 -22.03 -6.72
CA LEU A 491 -8.88 -21.15 -7.83
C LEU A 491 -9.29 -21.77 -9.17
#